data_50846a140bcc94f25fd32ac3a88140f9
#
_entry.id   50846a140bcc94f25fd32ac3a88140f9
#
_cell.length_a   1.000
_cell.length_b   1.000
_cell.length_c   1.000
_cell.angle_alpha   90.00
_cell.angle_beta   90.00
_cell.angle_gamma   90.00
#
_symmetry.space_group_name_H-M   'P 1'
#
loop_
_entity.id
_entity.type
_entity.pdbx_description
1 polymer ?
#
loop_
_entity_poly.entity_id
_entity_poly.type
_entity_poly.pdbx_seq_one_letter_code
_entity_poly.pdbx_strand_id
1 'polypeptide(L)'
;MKRRQFGVIGLGRFGSAMAMTLTELGHDVIGVDGDEGRVQELADVISHALQLDATDEKALRSAGIQDVDVAVVSIGENIESSLLVVMQLRELGIKTIVAKAVTPLHARILEKIGVSRVIFPEREMAIRVAHSLVMPNVIDYIELSRDFSIVEVSAPDGFVGRTLKELELRPKLGLTLIAIKREAADASGGVVINIAPAADETIRRGDVLALLGSNERLDQLDRLLTRVE
;
A
#
# COMPACT_ATOMS: atom_id res chain seq x y z
N MET A 1 -19.90 -0.05 -1.61
CA MET A 1 -19.31 1.19 -2.21
C MET A 1 -19.96 1.46 -3.56
N LYS A 2 -20.00 2.72 -4.04
CA LYS A 2 -20.48 3.00 -5.41
C LYS A 2 -19.44 2.47 -6.41
N ARG A 3 -19.87 1.70 -7.40
CA ARG A 3 -19.02 1.19 -8.49
C ARG A 3 -18.44 2.39 -9.27
N ARG A 4 -17.15 2.39 -9.53
CA ARG A 4 -16.40 3.44 -10.24
C ARG A 4 -15.66 2.80 -11.40
N GLN A 5 -15.28 3.62 -12.37
CA GLN A 5 -14.50 3.21 -13.51
C GLN A 5 -13.06 3.72 -13.42
N PHE A 6 -12.09 2.84 -13.61
CA PHE A 6 -10.67 3.14 -13.54
C PHE A 6 -9.99 2.85 -14.86
N GLY A 7 -9.11 3.74 -15.29
CA GLY A 7 -8.18 3.50 -16.39
C GLY A 7 -6.79 3.21 -15.82
N VAL A 8 -6.20 2.07 -16.14
CA VAL A 8 -4.82 1.73 -15.74
C VAL A 8 -3.93 1.68 -16.98
N ILE A 9 -3.05 2.66 -17.12
CA ILE A 9 -2.16 2.83 -18.27
C ILE A 9 -0.76 2.31 -17.91
N GLY A 10 -0.35 1.23 -18.56
CA GLY A 10 0.82 0.45 -18.24
C GLY A 10 0.47 -0.74 -17.34
N LEU A 11 0.48 -1.96 -17.89
CA LEU A 11 0.14 -3.22 -17.21
C LEU A 11 1.40 -4.01 -16.79
N GLY A 12 2.48 -3.29 -16.48
CA GLY A 12 3.64 -3.88 -15.83
C GLY A 12 3.31 -4.35 -14.40
N ARG A 13 4.29 -4.85 -13.66
CA ARG A 13 4.11 -5.44 -12.31
C ARG A 13 3.22 -4.62 -11.36
N PHE A 14 3.40 -3.30 -11.32
CA PHE A 14 2.58 -2.44 -10.47
C PHE A 14 1.17 -2.21 -11.04
N GLY A 15 1.07 -1.92 -12.37
CA GLY A 15 -0.21 -1.66 -13.01
C GLY A 15 -1.13 -2.88 -13.03
N SER A 16 -0.59 -4.08 -13.31
CA SER A 16 -1.38 -5.31 -13.26
C SER A 16 -1.91 -5.61 -11.87
N ALA A 17 -1.07 -5.52 -10.83
CA ALA A 17 -1.50 -5.68 -9.45
C ALA A 17 -2.59 -4.65 -9.05
N MET A 18 -2.43 -3.38 -9.46
CA MET A 18 -3.42 -2.34 -9.24
C MET A 18 -4.75 -2.66 -9.94
N ALA A 19 -4.70 -3.07 -11.21
CA ALA A 19 -5.90 -3.40 -11.99
C ALA A 19 -6.67 -4.59 -11.40
N MET A 20 -5.98 -5.65 -11.02
CA MET A 20 -6.58 -6.83 -10.36
C MET A 20 -7.24 -6.44 -9.03
N THR A 21 -6.51 -5.72 -8.16
CA THR A 21 -7.04 -5.31 -6.86
C THR A 21 -8.28 -4.42 -7.00
N LEU A 22 -8.29 -3.48 -7.95
CA LEU A 22 -9.47 -2.64 -8.21
C LEU A 22 -10.68 -3.46 -8.66
N THR A 23 -10.45 -4.50 -9.46
CA THR A 23 -11.50 -5.44 -9.90
C THR A 23 -12.03 -6.27 -8.72
N GLU A 24 -11.15 -6.81 -7.87
CA GLU A 24 -11.52 -7.53 -6.64
C GLU A 24 -12.34 -6.66 -5.67
N LEU A 25 -12.06 -5.37 -5.63
CA LEU A 25 -12.83 -4.38 -4.87
C LEU A 25 -14.19 -4.02 -5.52
N GLY A 26 -14.54 -4.65 -6.65
CA GLY A 26 -15.83 -4.52 -7.32
C GLY A 26 -15.94 -3.29 -8.23
N HIS A 27 -14.83 -2.80 -8.76
CA HIS A 27 -14.77 -1.68 -9.68
C HIS A 27 -14.58 -2.13 -11.13
N ASP A 28 -14.96 -1.27 -12.09
CA ASP A 28 -14.68 -1.49 -13.51
C ASP A 28 -13.29 -0.97 -13.86
N VAL A 29 -12.50 -1.79 -14.56
CA VAL A 29 -11.14 -1.45 -14.93
C VAL A 29 -10.93 -1.58 -16.44
N ILE A 30 -10.44 -0.51 -17.05
CA ILE A 30 -9.89 -0.51 -18.43
C ILE A 30 -8.37 -0.47 -18.29
N GLY A 31 -7.71 -1.58 -18.59
CA GLY A 31 -6.26 -1.70 -18.60
C GLY A 31 -5.70 -1.52 -20.02
N VAL A 32 -4.61 -0.76 -20.14
CA VAL A 32 -3.97 -0.42 -21.41
C VAL A 32 -2.47 -0.68 -21.33
N ASP A 33 -1.91 -1.41 -22.27
CA ASP A 33 -0.47 -1.57 -22.47
C ASP A 33 -0.14 -1.75 -23.96
N GLY A 34 1.08 -1.40 -24.35
CA GLY A 34 1.59 -1.68 -25.71
C GLY A 34 2.01 -3.14 -25.91
N ASP A 35 2.27 -3.86 -24.85
CA ASP A 35 2.72 -5.25 -24.85
C ASP A 35 1.51 -6.20 -24.85
N GLU A 36 1.38 -6.99 -25.92
CA GLU A 36 0.28 -7.94 -26.10
C GLU A 36 0.25 -9.01 -24.99
N GLY A 37 1.41 -9.49 -24.55
CA GLY A 37 1.50 -10.52 -23.51
C GLY A 37 0.90 -10.03 -22.18
N ARG A 38 1.22 -8.80 -21.76
CA ARG A 38 0.66 -8.19 -20.56
C ARG A 38 -0.84 -7.97 -20.64
N VAL A 39 -1.34 -7.61 -21.82
CA VAL A 39 -2.78 -7.45 -22.07
C VAL A 39 -3.50 -8.79 -21.99
N GLN A 40 -2.95 -9.82 -22.61
CA GLN A 40 -3.50 -11.18 -22.58
C GLN A 40 -3.60 -11.77 -21.17
N GLU A 41 -2.58 -11.54 -20.31
CA GLU A 41 -2.58 -12.00 -18.91
C GLU A 41 -3.77 -11.45 -18.10
N LEU A 42 -4.31 -10.29 -18.48
CA LEU A 42 -5.39 -9.63 -17.75
C LEU A 42 -6.74 -9.69 -18.48
N ALA A 43 -6.82 -10.25 -19.68
CA ALA A 43 -8.02 -10.23 -20.54
C ALA A 43 -9.26 -10.82 -19.87
N ASP A 44 -9.10 -11.90 -19.07
CA ASP A 44 -10.19 -12.57 -18.37
C ASP A 44 -10.33 -12.12 -16.90
N VAL A 45 -9.46 -11.19 -16.45
CA VAL A 45 -9.39 -10.79 -15.02
C VAL A 45 -10.03 -9.42 -14.79
N ILE A 46 -9.84 -8.48 -15.72
CA ILE A 46 -10.37 -7.11 -15.59
C ILE A 46 -11.49 -6.87 -16.62
N SER A 47 -12.22 -5.76 -16.49
CA SER A 47 -13.36 -5.47 -17.36
C SER A 47 -12.98 -5.35 -18.84
N HIS A 48 -11.89 -4.65 -19.13
CA HIS A 48 -11.33 -4.52 -20.48
C HIS A 48 -9.80 -4.43 -20.40
N ALA A 49 -9.11 -5.27 -21.16
CA ALA A 49 -7.67 -5.19 -21.37
C ALA A 49 -7.40 -4.90 -22.85
N LEU A 50 -6.72 -3.82 -23.16
CA LEU A 50 -6.59 -3.31 -24.52
C LEU A 50 -5.12 -3.07 -24.88
N GLN A 51 -4.71 -3.64 -26.01
CA GLN A 51 -3.39 -3.37 -26.59
C GLN A 51 -3.46 -2.09 -27.41
N LEU A 52 -2.76 -1.05 -26.97
CA LEU A 52 -2.61 0.19 -27.73
C LEU A 52 -1.41 0.99 -27.27
N ASP A 53 -0.95 1.91 -28.12
CA ASP A 53 0.01 2.93 -27.73
C ASP A 53 -0.72 4.05 -26.97
N ALA A 54 -0.46 4.13 -25.66
CA ALA A 54 -1.08 5.14 -24.81
C ALA A 54 -0.57 6.56 -25.09
N THR A 55 0.45 6.75 -25.91
CA THR A 55 0.91 8.05 -26.37
C THR A 55 0.08 8.59 -27.55
N ASP A 56 -0.84 7.80 -28.12
CA ASP A 56 -1.81 8.23 -29.11
C ASP A 56 -3.15 8.59 -28.45
N GLU A 57 -3.48 9.88 -28.45
CA GLU A 57 -4.75 10.39 -27.88
C GLU A 57 -5.99 9.74 -28.51
N LYS A 58 -5.96 9.48 -29.82
CA LYS A 58 -7.09 8.86 -30.52
C LYS A 58 -7.31 7.43 -30.05
N ALA A 59 -6.22 6.71 -29.81
CA ALA A 59 -6.27 5.36 -29.27
C ALA A 59 -6.86 5.36 -27.85
N LEU A 60 -6.44 6.27 -26.97
CA LEU A 60 -7.02 6.43 -25.63
C LEU A 60 -8.52 6.76 -25.67
N ARG A 61 -8.94 7.66 -26.57
CA ARG A 61 -10.37 7.98 -26.77
C ARG A 61 -11.16 6.76 -27.24
N SER A 62 -10.65 6.03 -28.22
CA SER A 62 -11.32 4.82 -28.74
C SER A 62 -11.45 3.73 -27.69
N ALA A 63 -10.54 3.70 -26.72
CA ALA A 63 -10.57 2.81 -25.56
C ALA A 63 -11.56 3.26 -24.46
N GLY A 64 -12.20 4.41 -24.57
CA GLY A 64 -13.13 4.93 -23.55
C GLY A 64 -12.44 5.54 -22.32
N ILE A 65 -11.15 5.85 -22.41
CA ILE A 65 -10.39 6.37 -21.25
C ILE A 65 -10.90 7.75 -20.79
N GLN A 66 -11.49 8.56 -21.67
CA GLN A 66 -12.08 9.85 -21.31
C GLN A 66 -13.25 9.76 -20.32
N ASP A 67 -13.86 8.59 -20.18
CA ASP A 67 -15.06 8.38 -19.36
C ASP A 67 -14.72 7.81 -17.96
N VAL A 68 -13.44 7.52 -17.66
CA VAL A 68 -13.05 6.97 -16.35
C VAL A 68 -13.09 8.02 -15.23
N ASP A 69 -13.46 7.59 -14.04
CA ASP A 69 -13.43 8.44 -12.83
C ASP A 69 -12.01 8.75 -12.36
N VAL A 70 -11.10 7.81 -12.56
CA VAL A 70 -9.69 7.89 -12.13
C VAL A 70 -8.81 7.21 -13.17
N ALA A 71 -7.73 7.87 -13.57
CA ALA A 71 -6.68 7.27 -14.37
C ALA A 71 -5.42 7.02 -13.51
N VAL A 72 -4.81 5.86 -13.68
CA VAL A 72 -3.53 5.49 -13.05
C VAL A 72 -2.49 5.31 -14.15
N VAL A 73 -1.43 6.12 -14.13
CA VAL A 73 -0.31 6.00 -15.07
C VAL A 73 0.83 5.27 -14.36
N SER A 74 1.09 4.04 -14.77
CA SER A 74 2.08 3.15 -14.17
C SER A 74 3.32 2.91 -15.06
N ILE A 75 3.51 3.75 -16.08
CA ILE A 75 4.64 3.68 -16.99
C ILE A 75 5.90 4.12 -16.23
N GLY A 76 6.90 3.22 -16.09
CA GLY A 76 8.12 3.49 -15.33
C GLY A 76 9.40 3.47 -16.18
N GLU A 77 9.42 2.74 -17.28
CA GLU A 77 10.62 2.57 -18.11
C GLU A 77 10.91 3.80 -19.00
N ASN A 78 9.88 4.53 -19.40
CA ASN A 78 9.99 5.71 -20.25
C ASN A 78 9.30 6.91 -19.61
N ILE A 79 10.12 7.84 -19.08
CA ILE A 79 9.63 9.06 -18.43
C ILE A 79 8.91 9.97 -19.46
N GLU A 80 9.41 10.08 -20.67
CA GLU A 80 8.82 10.90 -21.72
C GLU A 80 7.40 10.41 -22.06
N SER A 81 7.23 9.11 -22.30
CA SER A 81 5.91 8.52 -22.53
C SER A 81 4.97 8.72 -21.33
N SER A 82 5.47 8.56 -20.10
CA SER A 82 4.69 8.79 -18.89
C SER A 82 4.16 10.22 -18.81
N LEU A 83 5.00 11.22 -19.09
CA LEU A 83 4.62 12.63 -19.09
C LEU A 83 3.62 12.95 -20.20
N LEU A 84 3.84 12.43 -21.41
CA LEU A 84 2.97 12.63 -22.55
C LEU A 84 1.56 12.06 -22.28
N VAL A 85 1.50 10.83 -21.77
CA VAL A 85 0.24 10.20 -21.38
C VAL A 85 -0.50 11.04 -20.33
N VAL A 86 0.17 11.53 -19.30
CA VAL A 86 -0.46 12.38 -18.28
C VAL A 86 -1.02 13.67 -18.89
N MET A 87 -0.28 14.30 -19.82
CA MET A 87 -0.77 15.50 -20.52
C MET A 87 -2.04 15.20 -21.31
N GLN A 88 -2.05 14.12 -22.09
CA GLN A 88 -3.23 13.70 -22.86
C GLN A 88 -4.44 13.38 -21.96
N LEU A 89 -4.24 12.68 -20.85
CA LEU A 89 -5.31 12.41 -19.87
C LEU A 89 -5.91 13.70 -19.30
N ARG A 90 -5.08 14.74 -19.11
CA ARG A 90 -5.55 16.07 -18.71
C ARG A 90 -6.37 16.76 -19.81
N GLU A 91 -5.92 16.67 -21.08
CA GLU A 91 -6.64 17.21 -22.24
C GLU A 91 -7.96 16.47 -22.48
N LEU A 92 -8.02 15.18 -22.19
CA LEU A 92 -9.24 14.37 -22.17
C LEU A 92 -10.21 14.75 -21.04
N GLY A 93 -9.79 15.62 -20.10
CA GLY A 93 -10.65 16.14 -19.04
C GLY A 93 -10.69 15.26 -17.78
N ILE A 94 -9.82 14.28 -17.65
CA ILE A 94 -9.78 13.42 -16.45
C ILE A 94 -9.33 14.22 -15.26
N LYS A 95 -10.17 14.25 -14.22
CA LYS A 95 -9.95 15.07 -13.02
C LYS A 95 -8.98 14.45 -12.03
N THR A 96 -9.04 13.14 -11.88
CA THR A 96 -8.20 12.43 -10.91
C THR A 96 -7.20 11.54 -11.64
N ILE A 97 -5.94 11.95 -11.62
CA ILE A 97 -4.83 11.21 -12.20
C ILE A 97 -3.84 10.87 -11.10
N VAL A 98 -3.53 9.58 -10.97
CA VAL A 98 -2.47 9.06 -10.11
C VAL A 98 -1.33 8.62 -11.01
N ALA A 99 -0.11 9.04 -10.73
CA ALA A 99 1.02 8.66 -11.56
C ALA A 99 2.18 8.11 -10.74
N LYS A 100 2.80 7.04 -11.25
CA LYS A 100 4.03 6.47 -10.72
C LYS A 100 5.21 7.31 -11.16
N ALA A 101 6.04 7.73 -10.21
CA ALA A 101 7.32 8.37 -10.48
C ALA A 101 8.48 7.41 -10.23
N VAL A 102 9.53 7.52 -11.05
CA VAL A 102 10.76 6.72 -10.93
C VAL A 102 11.93 7.53 -10.35
N THR A 103 11.86 8.86 -10.46
CA THR A 103 12.87 9.77 -9.91
C THR A 103 12.21 10.98 -9.23
N PRO A 104 12.89 11.66 -8.30
CA PRO A 104 12.37 12.91 -7.72
C PRO A 104 12.12 14.01 -8.76
N LEU A 105 12.92 14.08 -9.82
CA LEU A 105 12.72 15.04 -10.91
C LEU A 105 11.43 14.72 -11.68
N HIS A 106 11.21 13.44 -12.01
CA HIS A 106 9.98 12.98 -12.66
C HIS A 106 8.74 13.36 -11.83
N ALA A 107 8.77 13.10 -10.52
CA ALA A 107 7.68 13.48 -9.62
C ALA A 107 7.37 14.98 -9.66
N ARG A 108 8.40 15.82 -9.56
CA ARG A 108 8.23 17.27 -9.62
C ARG A 108 7.60 17.74 -10.93
N ILE A 109 7.91 17.10 -12.05
CA ILE A 109 7.30 17.43 -13.35
C ILE A 109 5.85 17.00 -13.35
N LEU A 110 5.53 15.77 -12.91
CA LEU A 110 4.16 15.25 -12.79
C LEU A 110 3.29 16.17 -11.92
N GLU A 111 3.79 16.64 -10.79
CA GLU A 111 3.11 17.59 -9.91
C GLU A 111 2.80 18.91 -10.63
N LYS A 112 3.77 19.42 -11.43
CA LYS A 112 3.60 20.66 -12.22
C LYS A 112 2.58 20.51 -13.34
N ILE A 113 2.46 19.35 -13.95
CA ILE A 113 1.44 19.03 -14.96
C ILE A 113 0.03 18.91 -14.29
N GLY A 114 -0.04 18.78 -12.96
CA GLY A 114 -1.30 18.75 -12.21
C GLY A 114 -1.84 17.34 -11.98
N VAL A 115 -0.95 16.38 -11.78
CA VAL A 115 -1.32 15.04 -11.29
C VAL A 115 -1.88 15.16 -9.88
N SER A 116 -2.98 14.46 -9.60
CA SER A 116 -3.66 14.52 -8.30
C SER A 116 -2.84 13.86 -7.19
N ARG A 117 -2.07 12.81 -7.53
CA ARG A 117 -1.20 12.09 -6.61
C ARG A 117 -0.03 11.46 -7.36
N VAL A 118 1.17 11.69 -6.88
CA VAL A 118 2.38 10.98 -7.32
C VAL A 118 2.74 9.92 -6.30
N ILE A 119 3.12 8.72 -6.77
CA ILE A 119 3.51 7.59 -5.95
C ILE A 119 4.87 7.04 -6.35
N PHE A 120 5.59 6.47 -5.37
CA PHE A 120 6.89 5.83 -5.54
C PHE A 120 6.84 4.40 -4.97
N PRO A 121 6.10 3.47 -5.61
CA PRO A 121 5.81 2.17 -5.01
C PRO A 121 7.06 1.36 -4.63
N GLU A 122 8.11 1.40 -5.45
CA GLU A 122 9.35 0.70 -5.16
C GLU A 122 10.09 1.30 -3.95
N ARG A 123 10.11 2.63 -3.84
CA ARG A 123 10.76 3.33 -2.72
C ARG A 123 9.97 3.12 -1.42
N GLU A 124 8.66 3.27 -1.47
CA GLU A 124 7.79 3.08 -0.31
C GLU A 124 7.90 1.66 0.24
N MET A 125 7.88 0.65 -0.65
CA MET A 125 8.06 -0.74 -0.27
C MET A 125 9.48 -1.04 0.23
N ALA A 126 10.52 -0.46 -0.39
CA ALA A 126 11.91 -0.65 0.05
C ALA A 126 12.14 -0.10 1.47
N ILE A 127 11.56 1.08 1.79
CA ILE A 127 11.62 1.65 3.14
C ILE A 127 10.96 0.70 4.14
N ARG A 128 9.77 0.20 3.82
CA ARG A 128 9.02 -0.72 4.68
C ARG A 128 9.79 -2.02 4.95
N VAL A 129 10.34 -2.63 3.90
CA VAL A 129 11.16 -3.85 4.02
C VAL A 129 12.45 -3.56 4.80
N ALA A 130 13.11 -2.42 4.57
CA ALA A 130 14.34 -2.08 5.27
C ALA A 130 14.10 -1.97 6.78
N HIS A 131 13.01 -1.34 7.22
CA HIS A 131 12.65 -1.27 8.64
C HIS A 131 12.41 -2.66 9.25
N SER A 132 11.70 -3.55 8.55
CA SER A 132 11.46 -4.92 9.04
C SER A 132 12.75 -5.76 9.11
N LEU A 133 13.74 -5.50 8.26
CA LEU A 133 15.03 -6.20 8.29
C LEU A 133 15.95 -5.73 9.43
N VAL A 134 15.86 -4.45 9.81
CA VAL A 134 16.69 -3.88 10.88
C VAL A 134 16.11 -4.18 12.26
N MET A 135 14.79 -4.37 12.37
CA MET A 135 14.08 -4.66 13.61
C MET A 135 13.58 -6.12 13.61
N PRO A 136 14.33 -7.10 14.16
CA PRO A 136 14.02 -8.53 14.02
C PRO A 136 12.64 -8.95 14.53
N ASN A 137 12.09 -8.20 15.51
CA ASN A 137 10.77 -8.46 16.09
C ASN A 137 9.63 -7.76 15.35
N VAL A 138 9.94 -6.87 14.37
CA VAL A 138 8.94 -6.12 13.61
C VAL A 138 8.55 -6.92 12.36
N ILE A 139 7.30 -7.34 12.32
CA ILE A 139 6.70 -8.07 11.20
C ILE A 139 6.32 -7.10 10.09
N ASP A 140 5.79 -5.92 10.47
CA ASP A 140 5.35 -4.91 9.54
C ASP A 140 5.54 -3.50 10.09
N TYR A 141 5.73 -2.52 9.18
CA TYR A 141 5.99 -1.13 9.50
C TYR A 141 5.15 -0.21 8.60
N ILE A 142 4.36 0.67 9.22
CA ILE A 142 3.53 1.65 8.52
C ILE A 142 3.90 3.04 9.04
N GLU A 143 4.54 3.84 8.20
CA GLU A 143 4.83 5.24 8.50
C GLU A 143 3.52 6.06 8.44
N LEU A 144 3.17 6.73 9.54
CA LEU A 144 2.04 7.67 9.59
C LEU A 144 2.49 9.10 9.31
N SER A 145 3.68 9.45 9.80
CA SER A 145 4.35 10.73 9.58
C SER A 145 5.85 10.55 9.79
N ARG A 146 6.63 11.63 9.59
CA ARG A 146 8.09 11.59 9.85
C ARG A 146 8.47 11.14 11.26
N ASP A 147 7.59 11.36 12.24
CA ASP A 147 7.89 11.16 13.65
C ASP A 147 7.11 10.00 14.27
N PHE A 148 6.07 9.49 13.63
CA PHE A 148 5.16 8.48 14.17
C PHE A 148 4.90 7.35 13.18
N SER A 149 4.91 6.12 13.72
CA SER A 149 4.64 4.92 12.95
C SER A 149 3.76 3.93 13.71
N ILE A 150 3.16 3.02 12.97
CA ILE A 150 2.57 1.79 13.50
C ILE A 150 3.53 0.66 13.17
N VAL A 151 3.82 -0.19 14.15
CA VAL A 151 4.59 -1.42 13.94
C VAL A 151 3.79 -2.63 14.38
N GLU A 152 3.93 -3.72 13.66
CA GLU A 152 3.47 -5.04 14.09
C GLU A 152 4.66 -5.82 14.62
N VAL A 153 4.59 -6.23 15.87
CA VAL A 153 5.66 -6.97 16.53
C VAL A 153 5.14 -8.29 17.09
N SER A 154 5.94 -9.34 17.01
CA SER A 154 5.65 -10.57 17.77
C SER A 154 5.63 -10.24 19.27
N ALA A 155 4.65 -10.82 19.99
CA ALA A 155 4.55 -10.59 21.44
C ALA A 155 5.84 -11.01 22.14
N PRO A 156 6.53 -10.07 22.82
CA PRO A 156 7.76 -10.36 23.52
C PRO A 156 7.54 -11.34 24.67
N ASP A 157 8.49 -12.18 24.97
CA ASP A 157 8.38 -13.13 26.10
C ASP A 157 8.07 -12.42 27.43
N GLY A 158 8.62 -11.22 27.66
CA GLY A 158 8.34 -10.42 28.86
C GLY A 158 6.90 -9.86 28.94
N PHE A 159 6.13 -9.94 27.88
CA PHE A 159 4.71 -9.52 27.84
C PHE A 159 3.75 -10.72 27.98
N VAL A 160 4.21 -11.92 27.65
CA VAL A 160 3.39 -13.12 27.67
C VAL A 160 2.89 -13.43 29.09
N GLY A 161 1.59 -13.71 29.21
CA GLY A 161 0.92 -13.99 30.49
C GLY A 161 0.53 -12.74 31.29
N ARG A 162 0.87 -11.54 30.83
CA ARG A 162 0.52 -10.28 31.49
C ARG A 162 -0.65 -9.60 30.81
N THR A 163 -1.44 -8.88 31.58
CA THR A 163 -2.54 -8.05 31.08
C THR A 163 -2.02 -6.71 30.55
N LEU A 164 -2.78 -6.06 29.69
CA LEU A 164 -2.42 -4.71 29.18
C LEU A 164 -2.34 -3.69 30.31
N LYS A 165 -3.16 -3.84 31.37
CA LYS A 165 -3.12 -3.02 32.58
C LYS A 165 -1.79 -3.14 33.29
N GLU A 166 -1.25 -4.36 33.45
CA GLU A 166 0.04 -4.62 34.13
C GLU A 166 1.24 -4.16 33.30
N LEU A 167 1.10 -4.20 31.96
CA LEU A 167 2.16 -3.76 31.06
C LEU A 167 2.34 -2.24 31.05
N GLU A 168 1.27 -1.49 31.28
CA GLU A 168 1.28 -0.02 31.30
C GLU A 168 2.04 0.58 30.10
N LEU A 169 1.78 0.04 28.87
CA LEU A 169 2.52 0.38 27.65
C LEU A 169 2.59 1.88 27.41
N ARG A 170 1.47 2.59 27.60
CA ARG A 170 1.41 4.03 27.34
C ARG A 170 2.16 4.85 28.41
N PRO A 171 1.97 4.63 29.71
CA PRO A 171 2.72 5.36 30.75
C PRO A 171 4.22 5.07 30.74
N LYS A 172 4.63 3.81 30.55
CA LYS A 172 6.03 3.38 30.66
C LYS A 172 6.82 3.55 29.37
N LEU A 173 6.20 3.22 28.24
CA LEU A 173 6.89 3.15 26.95
C LEU A 173 6.44 4.24 25.97
N GLY A 174 5.35 4.97 26.25
CA GLY A 174 4.79 5.95 25.32
C GLY A 174 4.14 5.32 24.09
N LEU A 175 3.82 4.00 24.15
CA LEU A 175 3.26 3.23 23.05
C LEU A 175 1.77 2.96 23.28
N THR A 176 0.98 3.03 22.22
CA THR A 176 -0.44 2.69 22.25
C THR A 176 -0.65 1.39 21.48
N LEU A 177 -1.19 0.37 22.16
CA LEU A 177 -1.61 -0.87 21.51
C LEU A 177 -2.95 -0.60 20.79
N ILE A 178 -2.95 -0.84 19.48
CA ILE A 178 -4.13 -0.65 18.61
C ILE A 178 -4.90 -1.96 18.46
N ALA A 179 -4.19 -3.07 18.25
CA ALA A 179 -4.79 -4.38 18.03
C ALA A 179 -3.86 -5.51 18.48
N ILE A 180 -4.47 -6.66 18.75
CA ILE A 180 -3.81 -7.95 18.91
C ILE A 180 -4.30 -8.86 17.80
N LYS A 181 -3.38 -9.40 16.99
CA LYS A 181 -3.64 -10.45 16.03
C LYS A 181 -3.26 -11.79 16.65
N ARG A 182 -4.14 -12.77 16.56
CA ARG A 182 -3.96 -14.10 17.16
C ARG A 182 -4.38 -15.16 16.16
N GLU A 183 -3.67 -16.25 16.06
CA GLU A 183 -4.12 -17.39 15.28
C GLU A 183 -5.44 -17.93 15.87
N ALA A 184 -6.40 -18.22 14.99
CA ALA A 184 -7.67 -18.81 15.41
C ALA A 184 -7.42 -20.21 16.02
N ALA A 185 -8.07 -20.49 17.14
CA ALA A 185 -7.95 -21.80 17.80
C ALA A 185 -8.65 -22.94 17.04
N ASP A 186 -9.39 -22.62 15.98
CA ASP A 186 -10.08 -23.59 15.15
C ASP A 186 -9.22 -24.05 13.96
N ALA A 187 -9.58 -25.17 13.35
CA ALA A 187 -8.86 -25.78 12.23
C ALA A 187 -8.89 -24.96 10.93
N SER A 188 -9.46 -23.75 10.93
CA SER A 188 -9.55 -22.87 9.76
C SER A 188 -8.26 -22.14 9.43
N GLY A 189 -7.28 -22.12 10.36
CA GLY A 189 -5.99 -21.43 10.18
C GLY A 189 -6.13 -19.91 9.99
N GLY A 190 -7.27 -19.34 10.41
CA GLY A 190 -7.55 -17.91 10.28
C GLY A 190 -6.84 -17.07 11.34
N VAL A 191 -6.77 -15.75 11.12
CA VAL A 191 -6.27 -14.79 12.11
C VAL A 191 -7.46 -14.02 12.69
N VAL A 192 -7.59 -14.05 14.02
CA VAL A 192 -8.56 -13.23 14.77
C VAL A 192 -7.88 -11.93 15.16
N ILE A 193 -8.53 -10.80 14.86
CA ILE A 193 -8.01 -9.47 15.19
C ILE A 193 -8.91 -8.87 16.29
N ASN A 194 -8.32 -8.63 17.48
CA ASN A 194 -8.93 -7.89 18.57
C ASN A 194 -8.49 -6.43 18.49
N ILE A 195 -9.40 -5.55 18.03
CA ILE A 195 -9.12 -4.10 17.88
C ILE A 195 -9.51 -3.40 19.19
N ALA A 196 -8.66 -2.48 19.65
CA ALA A 196 -8.82 -1.76 20.92
C ALA A 196 -9.08 -2.72 22.11
N PRO A 197 -8.14 -3.67 22.35
CA PRO A 197 -8.33 -4.67 23.40
C PRO A 197 -8.49 -4.03 24.78
N ALA A 198 -9.31 -4.67 25.61
CA ALA A 198 -9.59 -4.19 26.97
C ALA A 198 -8.36 -4.27 27.86
N ALA A 199 -8.33 -3.49 28.95
CA ALA A 199 -7.17 -3.39 29.84
C ALA A 199 -6.83 -4.73 30.57
N ASP A 200 -7.79 -5.61 30.71
CA ASP A 200 -7.69 -6.97 31.28
C ASP A 200 -7.35 -8.06 30.25
N GLU A 201 -7.24 -7.69 28.96
CA GLU A 201 -6.79 -8.63 27.92
C GLU A 201 -5.37 -9.09 28.22
N THR A 202 -5.17 -10.41 28.20
CA THR A 202 -3.88 -11.05 28.47
C THR A 202 -3.16 -11.37 27.18
N ILE A 203 -1.90 -10.96 27.07
CA ILE A 203 -1.02 -11.27 25.95
C ILE A 203 -0.64 -12.75 25.99
N ARG A 204 -0.74 -13.43 24.85
CA ARG A 204 -0.41 -14.85 24.71
C ARG A 204 0.83 -15.02 23.81
N ARG A 205 1.52 -16.13 24.00
CA ARG A 205 2.59 -16.52 23.08
C ARG A 205 2.05 -16.69 21.67
N GLY A 206 2.74 -16.12 20.69
CA GLY A 206 2.30 -16.11 19.27
C GLY A 206 1.38 -14.95 18.90
N ASP A 207 0.93 -14.13 19.86
CA ASP A 207 0.20 -12.91 19.53
C ASP A 207 1.11 -11.96 18.73
N VAL A 208 0.52 -11.24 17.78
CA VAL A 208 1.15 -10.11 17.10
C VAL A 208 0.47 -8.82 17.56
N LEU A 209 1.28 -7.90 18.04
CA LEU A 209 0.83 -6.65 18.64
C LEU A 209 1.00 -5.50 17.62
N ALA A 210 -0.08 -4.79 17.29
CA ALA A 210 -0.03 -3.56 16.50
C ALA A 210 0.14 -2.36 17.46
N LEU A 211 1.32 -1.75 17.45
CA LEU A 211 1.72 -0.66 18.35
C LEU A 211 1.89 0.65 17.59
N LEU A 212 1.31 1.72 18.10
CA LEU A 212 1.49 3.09 17.62
C LEU A 212 2.39 3.86 18.58
N GLY A 213 3.39 4.54 18.06
CA GLY A 213 4.27 5.39 18.86
C GLY A 213 5.14 6.31 18.02
N SER A 214 5.95 7.16 18.69
CA SER A 214 7.02 7.87 17.98
C SER A 214 8.12 6.89 17.56
N ASN A 215 8.79 7.19 16.44
CA ASN A 215 9.87 6.34 15.93
C ASN A 215 10.94 6.09 16.99
N GLU A 216 11.30 7.13 17.75
CA GLU A 216 12.24 7.02 18.87
C GLU A 216 11.80 6.01 19.93
N ARG A 217 10.50 5.95 20.26
CA ARG A 217 9.95 5.00 21.24
C ARG A 217 9.86 3.59 20.70
N LEU A 218 9.57 3.44 19.42
CA LEU A 218 9.55 2.16 18.75
C LEU A 218 10.95 1.55 18.65
N ASP A 219 11.99 2.36 18.38
CA ASP A 219 13.40 1.93 18.42
C ASP A 219 13.86 1.51 19.84
N GLN A 220 13.33 2.18 20.88
CA GLN A 220 13.58 1.79 22.26
C GLN A 220 12.93 0.47 22.62
N LEU A 221 11.74 0.19 22.09
CA LEU A 221 11.04 -1.08 22.30
C LEU A 221 11.92 -2.26 21.86
N ASP A 222 12.50 -2.20 20.68
CA ASP A 222 13.39 -3.26 20.18
C ASP A 222 14.58 -3.51 21.11
N ARG A 223 15.19 -2.46 21.66
CA ARG A 223 16.27 -2.57 22.65
C ARG A 223 15.82 -3.13 24.01
N LEU A 224 14.57 -2.89 24.40
CA LEU A 224 13.99 -3.45 25.62
C LEU A 224 13.65 -4.94 25.44
N LEU A 225 13.26 -5.34 24.23
CA LEU A 225 12.95 -6.71 23.87
C LEU A 225 14.19 -7.59 23.77
N THR A 226 15.34 -7.03 23.35
CA THR A 226 16.64 -7.73 23.23
C THR A 226 17.40 -7.82 24.57
N ARG A 227 16.99 -7.09 25.61
CA ARG A 227 17.67 -7.08 26.94
C ARG A 227 17.08 -8.04 27.97
N VAL A 228 16.11 -8.85 27.60
CA VAL A 228 15.51 -9.87 28.46
C VAL A 228 16.06 -11.25 28.09
N GLU A 229 17.40 -11.37 28.06
CA GLU A 229 18.15 -12.61 28.22
C GLU A 229 18.81 -12.64 29.61
#